data_c07fd40f72ccdd81bebe4fc2dec3cd9a
#
_entry.id   c07fd40f72ccdd81bebe4fc2dec3cd9a
#
_cell.length_a   1.000
_cell.length_b   1.000
_cell.length_c   1.000
_cell.angle_alpha   90.00
_cell.angle_beta   90.00
_cell.angle_gamma   90.00
#
_symmetry.space_group_name_H-M   'P 1'
#
loop_
_entity.id
_entity.type
_entity.pdbx_description
1 polymer ?
#
loop_
_entity_poly.entity_id
_entity_poly.type
_entity_poly.pdbx_seq_one_letter_code
_entity_poly.pdbx_strand_id
1 'polypeptide(L)'
;MTMKERIDHLKQVFTLDNVKQNQEDIVSTLSRYEDPVVREGYYHHELETIHNRILTIVFWDISSFSKLCNVLKNEPHLIVEFLQEYFTKANKIIHKHNGILDKFLGDGIMAYFGYKTSDDGGTGGAVSSINAAFELQKSFEEIKSEWIEIWKKQFHHKVNMIDLKCGINTGEILGGKLSTIERDQFTAFGPTVNLASRLEEKAKGNQIIISENTKDNLSENKFKLKTIMVDADDKIKAFEYIDRYYEVLG
;
A
#
# COMPACT_ATOMS: atom_id res chain seq x y z
N MET A 1 -37.49 -11.41 17.84
CA MET A 1 -37.74 -10.44 16.73
C MET A 1 -37.76 -11.24 15.43
N THR A 2 -38.92 -11.36 14.80
CA THR A 2 -39.06 -12.06 13.53
C THR A 2 -38.45 -11.29 12.39
N MET A 3 -38.16 -11.94 11.26
CA MET A 3 -37.61 -11.29 10.07
C MET A 3 -38.50 -10.13 9.55
N LYS A 4 -39.81 -10.26 9.75
CA LYS A 4 -40.81 -9.22 9.41
C LYS A 4 -40.66 -7.99 10.32
N GLU A 5 -40.50 -8.20 11.61
CA GLU A 5 -40.27 -7.11 12.59
C GLU A 5 -38.95 -6.37 12.33
N ARG A 6 -37.87 -7.07 11.86
CA ARG A 6 -36.62 -6.46 11.43
C ARG A 6 -36.79 -5.60 10.18
N ILE A 7 -37.56 -6.08 9.20
CA ILE A 7 -37.81 -5.32 7.95
C ILE A 7 -38.68 -4.10 8.24
N ASP A 8 -39.67 -4.19 9.11
CA ASP A 8 -40.54 -3.08 9.47
C ASP A 8 -39.80 -2.06 10.36
N HIS A 9 -38.90 -2.51 11.23
CA HIS A 9 -37.98 -1.61 11.98
C HIS A 9 -37.00 -0.90 11.05
N LEU A 10 -36.42 -1.59 10.08
CA LEU A 10 -35.57 -0.97 9.04
C LEU A 10 -36.35 0.06 8.20
N LYS A 11 -37.60 -0.20 7.85
CA LYS A 11 -38.47 0.74 7.13
C LYS A 11 -38.84 1.96 7.94
N GLN A 12 -38.97 1.87 9.26
CA GLN A 12 -39.20 3.02 10.15
C GLN A 12 -37.96 3.87 10.36
N VAL A 13 -36.75 3.26 10.36
CA VAL A 13 -35.47 3.98 10.44
C VAL A 13 -35.16 4.69 9.12
N PHE A 14 -35.66 4.18 8.00
CA PHE A 14 -35.48 4.75 6.66
C PHE A 14 -36.71 5.52 6.17
N THR A 15 -37.19 6.52 6.93
CA THR A 15 -38.10 7.52 6.37
C THR A 15 -37.36 8.43 5.38
N LEU A 16 -38.07 8.90 4.34
CA LEU A 16 -37.47 9.57 3.16
C LEU A 16 -36.56 10.79 3.48
N ASP A 17 -36.80 11.47 4.62
CA ASP A 17 -35.94 12.59 5.06
C ASP A 17 -34.65 12.13 5.76
N ASN A 18 -34.66 10.97 6.43
CA ASN A 18 -33.46 10.34 6.97
C ASN A 18 -32.64 9.61 5.89
N VAL A 19 -33.24 9.25 4.77
CA VAL A 19 -32.55 8.48 3.69
C VAL A 19 -31.50 9.35 2.99
N LYS A 20 -31.73 10.65 2.80
CA LYS A 20 -30.73 11.54 2.17
C LYS A 20 -29.56 11.81 3.11
N GLN A 21 -29.81 12.10 4.36
CA GLN A 21 -28.76 12.33 5.34
C GLN A 21 -28.00 11.06 5.69
N ASN A 22 -28.70 9.92 5.80
CA ASN A 22 -28.07 8.61 5.96
C ASN A 22 -27.33 8.13 4.69
N GLN A 23 -27.76 8.51 3.48
CA GLN A 23 -27.00 8.19 2.26
C GLN A 23 -25.67 8.95 2.22
N GLU A 24 -25.64 10.22 2.60
CA GLU A 24 -24.38 10.98 2.69
C GLU A 24 -23.48 10.41 3.80
N ASP A 25 -24.03 10.04 4.95
CA ASP A 25 -23.29 9.41 6.05
C ASP A 25 -22.82 7.99 5.70
N ILE A 26 -23.64 7.19 5.03
CA ILE A 26 -23.27 5.85 4.53
C ILE A 26 -22.21 5.97 3.44
N VAL A 27 -22.37 6.87 2.48
CA VAL A 27 -21.39 7.12 1.43
C VAL A 27 -20.08 7.65 2.02
N SER A 28 -20.14 8.56 3.01
CA SER A 28 -18.96 9.07 3.71
C SER A 28 -18.27 7.97 4.55
N THR A 29 -19.04 7.07 5.13
CA THR A 29 -18.51 5.93 5.90
C THR A 29 -17.92 4.87 4.96
N LEU A 30 -18.61 4.49 3.91
CA LEU A 30 -18.10 3.55 2.90
C LEU A 30 -16.88 4.09 2.17
N SER A 31 -16.82 5.42 1.96
CA SER A 31 -15.67 6.08 1.34
C SER A 31 -14.37 5.98 2.15
N ARG A 32 -14.43 5.60 3.41
CA ARG A 32 -13.25 5.37 4.26
C ARG A 32 -12.64 3.98 4.08
N TYR A 33 -13.36 3.04 3.46
CA TYR A 33 -12.92 1.65 3.30
C TYR A 33 -12.35 1.36 1.91
N GLU A 34 -12.51 2.29 0.96
CA GLU A 34 -12.02 2.13 -0.40
C GLU A 34 -11.28 3.39 -0.88
N ASP A 35 -10.25 3.18 -1.69
CA ASP A 35 -9.58 4.28 -2.38
C ASP A 35 -10.59 5.05 -3.25
N PRO A 36 -10.61 6.41 -3.20
CA PRO A 36 -11.55 7.21 -3.99
C PRO A 36 -11.56 6.90 -5.48
N VAL A 37 -10.40 6.52 -6.04
CA VAL A 37 -10.27 6.17 -7.46
C VAL A 37 -10.92 4.84 -7.77
N VAL A 38 -10.74 3.86 -6.89
CA VAL A 38 -11.40 2.56 -6.99
C VAL A 38 -12.92 2.75 -6.94
N ARG A 39 -13.38 3.59 -6.03
CA ARG A 39 -14.80 3.92 -5.91
C ARG A 39 -15.37 4.59 -7.16
N GLU A 40 -14.66 5.59 -7.73
CA GLU A 40 -15.09 6.23 -8.98
C GLU A 40 -15.14 5.25 -10.14
N GLY A 41 -14.15 4.34 -10.24
CA GLY A 41 -14.13 3.28 -11.25
C GLY A 41 -15.31 2.30 -11.12
N TYR A 42 -15.79 2.00 -9.90
CA TYR A 42 -17.00 1.20 -9.71
C TYR A 42 -18.26 1.87 -10.29
N TYR A 43 -18.40 3.20 -10.11
CA TYR A 43 -19.55 3.94 -10.66
C TYR A 43 -19.56 3.97 -12.19
N HIS A 44 -18.39 3.85 -12.82
CA HIS A 44 -18.24 3.86 -14.28
C HIS A 44 -18.17 2.47 -14.91
N HIS A 45 -18.44 1.39 -14.15
CA HIS A 45 -18.33 -0.01 -14.58
C HIS A 45 -16.95 -0.41 -15.17
N GLU A 46 -15.94 0.45 -15.04
CA GLU A 46 -14.59 0.20 -15.59
C GLU A 46 -13.81 -0.85 -14.80
N LEU A 47 -14.19 -1.10 -13.55
CA LEU A 47 -13.50 -1.99 -12.62
C LEU A 47 -14.24 -3.31 -12.34
N GLU A 48 -15.38 -3.56 -12.98
CA GLU A 48 -16.18 -4.77 -12.70
C GLU A 48 -15.52 -6.06 -13.20
N THR A 49 -14.66 -5.96 -14.19
CA THR A 49 -13.98 -7.11 -14.80
C THR A 49 -12.49 -7.13 -14.45
N ILE A 50 -11.97 -8.35 -14.29
CA ILE A 50 -10.53 -8.56 -14.13
C ILE A 50 -9.86 -8.30 -15.49
N HIS A 51 -8.98 -7.31 -15.54
CA HIS A 51 -8.23 -6.95 -16.73
C HIS A 51 -6.75 -7.25 -16.57
N ASN A 52 -6.12 -7.70 -17.65
CA ASN A 52 -4.67 -7.75 -17.73
C ASN A 52 -4.16 -6.35 -18.01
N ARG A 53 -3.39 -5.79 -17.08
CA ARG A 53 -2.73 -4.47 -17.23
C ARG A 53 -1.28 -4.55 -16.79
N ILE A 54 -0.44 -3.73 -17.40
CA ILE A 54 0.92 -3.51 -16.93
C ILE A 54 0.85 -2.41 -15.87
N LEU A 55 1.15 -2.76 -14.62
CA LEU A 55 1.20 -1.83 -13.49
C LEU A 55 2.49 -2.04 -12.70
N THR A 56 2.83 -1.04 -11.91
CA THR A 56 3.92 -1.14 -10.93
C THR A 56 3.34 -1.33 -9.54
N ILE A 57 3.66 -2.45 -8.94
CA ILE A 57 3.25 -2.83 -7.59
C ILE A 57 4.34 -2.42 -6.61
N VAL A 58 3.93 -1.83 -5.51
CA VAL A 58 4.82 -1.39 -4.43
C VAL A 58 4.34 -1.95 -3.11
N PHE A 59 5.28 -2.54 -2.37
CA PHE A 59 5.12 -2.88 -0.97
C PHE A 59 6.05 -2.02 -0.12
N TRP A 60 5.54 -1.50 0.97
CA TRP A 60 6.30 -0.89 2.06
C TRP A 60 6.03 -1.64 3.35
N ASP A 61 7.04 -1.76 4.18
CA ASP A 61 6.94 -2.42 5.49
C ASP A 61 7.90 -1.78 6.49
N ILE A 62 7.54 -1.77 7.77
CA ILE A 62 8.35 -1.18 8.83
C ILE A 62 9.28 -2.24 9.41
N SER A 63 10.58 -2.11 9.19
CA SER A 63 11.56 -3.01 9.74
C SER A 63 11.52 -3.01 11.28
N SER A 64 11.61 -4.21 11.89
CA SER A 64 11.58 -4.36 13.35
C SER A 64 10.29 -3.90 14.05
N PHE A 65 9.16 -3.78 13.34
CA PHE A 65 7.89 -3.38 13.91
C PHE A 65 7.42 -4.31 15.04
N SER A 66 7.60 -5.62 14.93
CA SER A 66 7.30 -6.57 16.01
C SER A 66 8.09 -6.30 17.30
N LYS A 67 9.32 -5.78 17.19
CA LYS A 67 10.11 -5.36 18.34
C LYS A 67 9.54 -4.08 18.96
N LEU A 68 9.09 -3.13 18.14
CA LEU A 68 8.39 -1.94 18.62
C LEU A 68 7.13 -2.32 19.38
N CYS A 69 6.29 -3.22 18.83
CA CYS A 69 5.10 -3.72 19.52
C CYS A 69 5.42 -4.36 20.87
N ASN A 70 6.51 -5.12 20.96
CA ASN A 70 6.93 -5.71 22.24
C ASN A 70 7.39 -4.67 23.28
N VAL A 71 8.06 -3.62 22.84
CA VAL A 71 8.46 -2.51 23.71
C VAL A 71 7.25 -1.74 24.22
N LEU A 72 6.27 -1.47 23.34
CA LEU A 72 5.08 -0.68 23.66
C LEU A 72 3.86 -1.52 24.05
N LYS A 73 4.05 -2.78 24.44
CA LYS A 73 2.96 -3.73 24.71
C LYS A 73 1.96 -3.27 25.78
N ASN A 74 2.40 -2.43 26.71
CA ASN A 74 1.56 -1.88 27.77
C ASN A 74 0.84 -0.59 27.37
N GLU A 75 1.26 0.04 26.25
CA GLU A 75 0.69 1.26 25.69
C GLU A 75 0.28 1.06 24.22
N PRO A 76 -0.62 0.11 23.90
CA PRO A 76 -0.95 -0.25 22.52
C PRO A 76 -1.57 0.91 21.72
N HIS A 77 -2.17 1.91 22.39
CA HIS A 77 -2.70 3.10 21.75
C HIS A 77 -1.62 3.90 21.02
N LEU A 78 -0.37 3.94 21.53
CA LEU A 78 0.74 4.63 20.88
C LEU A 78 1.11 4.01 19.53
N ILE A 79 0.98 2.67 19.42
CA ILE A 79 1.22 1.97 18.16
C ILE A 79 0.14 2.34 17.16
N VAL A 80 -1.11 2.38 17.61
CA VAL A 80 -2.25 2.75 16.75
C VAL A 80 -2.12 4.19 16.27
N GLU A 81 -1.81 5.13 17.14
CA GLU A 81 -1.64 6.55 16.80
C GLU A 81 -0.47 6.75 15.82
N PHE A 82 0.68 6.11 16.07
CA PHE A 82 1.83 6.12 15.15
C PHE A 82 1.45 5.58 13.76
N LEU A 83 0.79 4.42 13.70
CA LEU A 83 0.35 3.84 12.43
C LEU A 83 -0.68 4.72 11.71
N GLN A 84 -1.61 5.33 12.43
CA GLN A 84 -2.60 6.25 11.84
C GLN A 84 -1.94 7.46 11.18
N GLU A 85 -0.93 8.03 11.83
CA GLU A 85 -0.17 9.14 11.25
C GLU A 85 0.61 8.69 10.01
N TYR A 86 1.36 7.59 10.11
CA TYR A 86 2.11 7.02 9.00
C TYR A 86 1.20 6.69 7.81
N PHE A 87 0.10 5.96 8.02
CA PHE A 87 -0.82 5.59 6.95
C PHE A 87 -1.53 6.80 6.33
N THR A 88 -1.87 7.80 7.12
CA THR A 88 -2.45 9.05 6.61
C THR A 88 -1.48 9.77 5.69
N LYS A 89 -0.21 9.84 6.07
CA LYS A 89 0.83 10.49 5.28
C LYS A 89 1.12 9.68 4.02
N ALA A 90 1.25 8.35 4.15
CA ALA A 90 1.48 7.44 3.04
C ALA A 90 0.38 7.55 1.97
N ASN A 91 -0.89 7.52 2.39
CA ASN A 91 -2.02 7.66 1.47
C ASN A 91 -1.95 8.95 0.67
N LYS A 92 -1.67 10.10 1.32
CA LYS A 92 -1.52 11.40 0.63
C LYS A 92 -0.38 11.39 -0.39
N ILE A 93 0.76 10.75 -0.06
CA ILE A 93 1.92 10.67 -0.96
C ILE A 93 1.61 9.76 -2.14
N ILE A 94 1.01 8.59 -1.91
CA ILE A 94 0.61 7.65 -2.96
C ILE A 94 -0.30 8.37 -3.97
N HIS A 95 -1.34 9.06 -3.50
CA HIS A 95 -2.25 9.83 -4.38
C HIS A 95 -1.57 10.97 -5.10
N LYS A 96 -0.68 11.72 -4.44
CA LYS A 96 0.11 12.80 -5.04
C LYS A 96 0.91 12.32 -6.26
N HIS A 97 1.40 11.08 -6.21
CA HIS A 97 2.14 10.45 -7.32
C HIS A 97 1.26 9.60 -8.24
N ASN A 98 -0.05 9.83 -8.27
CA ASN A 98 -1.02 9.11 -9.10
C ASN A 98 -1.09 7.60 -8.82
N GLY A 99 -0.67 7.17 -7.62
CA GLY A 99 -0.85 5.81 -7.15
C GLY A 99 -2.24 5.57 -6.59
N ILE A 100 -2.56 4.32 -6.40
CA ILE A 100 -3.77 3.82 -5.75
C ILE A 100 -3.36 2.96 -4.56
N LEU A 101 -3.87 3.27 -3.38
CA LEU A 101 -3.69 2.45 -2.20
C LEU A 101 -4.59 1.20 -2.33
N ASP A 102 -4.00 0.01 -2.33
CA ASP A 102 -4.77 -1.24 -2.36
C ASP A 102 -5.23 -1.64 -0.97
N LYS A 103 -4.30 -1.82 -0.05
CA LYS A 103 -4.60 -2.21 1.34
C LYS A 103 -3.46 -1.95 2.31
N PHE A 104 -3.81 -1.96 3.59
CA PHE A 104 -2.86 -2.09 4.69
C PHE A 104 -2.68 -3.56 5.06
N LEU A 105 -1.44 -3.96 5.34
CA LEU A 105 -1.04 -5.32 5.67
C LEU A 105 -0.27 -5.31 7.00
N GLY A 106 -1.00 -5.22 8.12
CA GLY A 106 -0.39 -4.97 9.42
C GLY A 106 0.23 -3.57 9.47
N ASP A 107 1.55 -3.49 9.55
CA ASP A 107 2.32 -2.26 9.43
C ASP A 107 2.77 -1.94 8.00
N GLY A 108 2.47 -2.83 7.07
CA GLY A 108 2.81 -2.69 5.66
C GLY A 108 1.72 -2.03 4.83
N ILE A 109 2.11 -1.58 3.66
CA ILE A 109 1.23 -0.95 2.67
C ILE A 109 1.45 -1.62 1.32
N MET A 110 0.36 -1.94 0.62
CA MET A 110 0.38 -2.29 -0.78
C MET A 110 -0.29 -1.20 -1.60
N ALA A 111 0.37 -0.75 -2.65
CA ALA A 111 -0.17 0.19 -3.62
C ALA A 111 0.25 -0.18 -5.04
N TYR A 112 -0.42 0.39 -6.03
CA TYR A 112 -0.05 0.25 -7.43
C TYR A 112 -0.12 1.57 -8.18
N PHE A 113 0.71 1.68 -9.21
CA PHE A 113 0.89 2.87 -10.05
C PHE A 113 0.73 2.51 -11.52
N GLY A 114 0.42 3.51 -12.35
CA GLY A 114 0.21 3.31 -13.78
C GLY A 114 -1.24 3.08 -14.19
N TYR A 115 -2.16 3.04 -13.23
CA TYR A 115 -3.58 2.81 -13.52
C TYR A 115 -4.25 4.01 -14.18
N LYS A 116 -3.93 5.21 -13.71
CA LYS A 116 -4.56 6.48 -14.16
C LYS A 116 -3.94 7.09 -15.42
N THR A 117 -2.78 6.63 -15.82
CA THR A 117 -2.02 7.29 -16.87
C THR A 117 -2.06 6.49 -18.16
N SER A 118 -2.98 6.85 -19.08
CA SER A 118 -2.83 6.57 -20.50
C SER A 118 -1.60 7.27 -21.11
N ASP A 119 -1.00 8.23 -20.38
CA ASP A 119 0.02 9.16 -20.88
C ASP A 119 1.42 9.01 -20.26
N ASP A 120 1.68 7.96 -19.47
CA ASP A 120 3.00 7.76 -18.88
C ASP A 120 4.05 7.13 -19.82
N GLY A 121 3.76 7.15 -21.13
CA GLY A 121 4.64 6.56 -22.15
C GLY A 121 4.79 5.05 -22.05
N GLY A 122 3.85 4.36 -21.42
CA GLY A 122 3.89 2.90 -21.26
C GLY A 122 4.81 2.43 -20.13
N THR A 123 5.25 3.33 -19.24
CA THR A 123 6.16 2.98 -18.11
C THR A 123 5.46 2.25 -16.96
N GLY A 124 4.15 2.02 -17.09
CA GLY A 124 3.36 1.31 -16.07
C GLY A 124 3.42 1.94 -14.67
N GLY A 125 3.82 3.22 -14.55
CA GLY A 125 3.94 3.93 -13.29
C GLY A 125 5.26 3.75 -12.54
N ALA A 126 6.30 3.12 -13.16
CA ALA A 126 7.58 2.84 -12.53
C ALA A 126 8.27 4.08 -11.95
N VAL A 127 8.29 5.18 -12.71
CA VAL A 127 8.89 6.45 -12.27
C VAL A 127 8.13 7.06 -11.10
N SER A 128 6.80 7.09 -11.19
CA SER A 128 5.93 7.63 -10.14
C SER A 128 6.05 6.85 -8.84
N SER A 129 6.17 5.53 -8.93
CA SER A 129 6.33 4.66 -7.77
C SER A 129 7.64 4.90 -7.02
N ILE A 130 8.76 5.10 -7.72
CA ILE A 130 10.05 5.39 -7.10
C ILE A 130 10.04 6.78 -6.45
N ASN A 131 9.47 7.78 -7.12
CA ASN A 131 9.33 9.11 -6.53
C ASN A 131 8.47 9.08 -5.26
N ALA A 132 7.37 8.34 -5.27
CA ALA A 132 6.53 8.12 -4.09
C ALA A 132 7.32 7.41 -2.97
N ALA A 133 8.14 6.41 -3.31
CA ALA A 133 8.95 5.68 -2.35
C ALA A 133 9.96 6.59 -1.65
N PHE A 134 10.68 7.44 -2.37
CA PHE A 134 11.60 8.40 -1.77
C PHE A 134 10.89 9.43 -0.89
N GLU A 135 9.77 9.98 -1.35
CA GLU A 135 9.02 10.97 -0.56
C GLU A 135 8.47 10.33 0.71
N LEU A 136 7.99 9.08 0.63
CA LEU A 136 7.46 8.37 1.79
C LEU A 136 8.57 8.01 2.79
N GLN A 137 9.74 7.56 2.32
CA GLN A 137 10.90 7.34 3.20
C GLN A 137 11.29 8.61 3.96
N LYS A 138 11.39 9.75 3.27
CA LYS A 138 11.70 11.02 3.91
C LYS A 138 10.65 11.40 4.96
N SER A 139 9.36 11.29 4.62
CA SER A 139 8.27 11.59 5.55
C SER A 139 8.23 10.63 6.73
N PHE A 140 8.58 9.34 6.51
CA PHE A 140 8.67 8.36 7.58
C PHE A 140 9.79 8.70 8.58
N GLU A 141 10.94 9.17 8.11
CA GLU A 141 12.03 9.62 8.99
C GLU A 141 11.60 10.79 9.89
N GLU A 142 10.82 11.74 9.35
CA GLU A 142 10.27 12.84 10.12
C GLU A 142 9.34 12.32 11.23
N ILE A 143 8.32 11.51 10.87
CA ILE A 143 7.37 10.89 11.79
C ILE A 143 8.12 10.05 12.85
N LYS A 144 9.02 9.18 12.41
CA LYS A 144 9.83 8.32 13.30
C LYS A 144 10.58 9.13 14.34
N SER A 145 11.21 10.22 13.92
CA SER A 145 12.00 11.07 14.82
C SER A 145 11.13 11.70 15.91
N GLU A 146 9.95 12.19 15.57
CA GLU A 146 8.99 12.77 16.51
C GLU A 146 8.48 11.71 17.51
N TRP A 147 8.09 10.53 17.01
CA TRP A 147 7.57 9.45 17.86
C TRP A 147 8.64 8.84 18.78
N ILE A 148 9.89 8.70 18.32
CA ILE A 148 11.00 8.25 19.18
C ILE A 148 11.18 9.20 20.38
N GLU A 149 11.07 10.51 20.16
CA GLU A 149 11.16 11.48 21.27
C GLU A 149 9.94 11.40 22.21
N ILE A 150 8.74 11.17 21.72
CA ILE A 150 7.53 10.93 22.52
C ILE A 150 7.73 9.67 23.38
N TRP A 151 8.13 8.56 22.78
CA TRP A 151 8.35 7.29 23.49
C TRP A 151 9.44 7.39 24.56
N LYS A 152 10.52 8.12 24.30
CA LYS A 152 11.59 8.34 25.28
C LYS A 152 11.13 9.24 26.44
N LYS A 153 10.52 10.37 26.14
CA LYS A 153 10.18 11.39 27.17
C LYS A 153 9.00 10.99 28.02
N GLN A 154 7.97 10.44 27.42
CA GLN A 154 6.71 10.13 28.15
C GLN A 154 6.73 8.75 28.79
N PHE A 155 7.37 7.78 28.15
CA PHE A 155 7.26 6.37 28.54
C PHE A 155 8.61 5.72 28.89
N HIS A 156 9.71 6.46 28.81
CA HIS A 156 11.07 5.99 29.11
C HIS A 156 11.51 4.75 28.30
N HIS A 157 10.86 4.49 27.15
CA HIS A 157 11.19 3.37 26.30
C HIS A 157 12.39 3.67 25.40
N LYS A 158 13.35 2.76 25.37
CA LYS A 158 14.40 2.74 24.34
C LYS A 158 13.87 1.97 23.15
N VAL A 159 13.40 2.71 22.15
CA VAL A 159 13.01 2.13 20.87
C VAL A 159 14.25 2.05 19.99
N ASN A 160 14.62 0.84 19.59
CA ASN A 160 15.63 0.62 18.58
C ASN A 160 15.07 0.99 17.20
N MET A 161 15.96 1.37 16.30
CA MET A 161 15.62 1.91 14.99
C MET A 161 14.60 1.03 14.25
N ILE A 162 13.50 1.64 13.90
CA ILE A 162 12.56 1.19 12.90
C ILE A 162 12.85 1.97 11.62
N ASP A 163 12.80 1.32 10.47
CA ASP A 163 13.06 1.95 9.18
C ASP A 163 12.04 1.47 8.16
N LEU A 164 11.79 2.25 7.11
CA LEU A 164 10.86 1.87 6.07
C LEU A 164 11.59 1.10 4.96
N LYS A 165 11.13 -0.11 4.64
CA LYS A 165 11.57 -0.93 3.52
C LYS A 165 10.63 -0.76 2.35
N CYS A 166 11.13 -0.94 1.13
CA CYS A 166 10.31 -0.83 -0.07
C CYS A 166 10.74 -1.83 -1.14
N GLY A 167 9.77 -2.55 -1.70
CA GLY A 167 9.93 -3.45 -2.84
C GLY A 167 9.01 -3.06 -3.99
N ILE A 168 9.55 -2.97 -5.21
CA ILE A 168 8.85 -2.48 -6.39
C ILE A 168 9.02 -3.44 -7.55
N ASN A 169 7.92 -3.83 -8.19
CA ASN A 169 7.95 -4.64 -9.40
C ASN A 169 6.90 -4.15 -10.42
N THR A 170 7.31 -4.07 -11.68
CA THR A 170 6.45 -3.71 -12.82
C THR A 170 6.18 -4.95 -13.66
N GLY A 171 4.93 -5.14 -14.07
CA GLY A 171 4.56 -6.24 -14.96
C GLY A 171 3.06 -6.38 -15.13
N GLU A 172 2.67 -7.41 -15.89
CA GLU A 172 1.26 -7.74 -16.03
C GLU A 172 0.67 -8.20 -14.70
N ILE A 173 -0.49 -7.69 -14.38
CA ILE A 173 -1.28 -8.08 -13.23
C ILE A 173 -2.67 -8.51 -13.65
N LEU A 174 -3.25 -9.38 -12.86
CA LEU A 174 -4.69 -9.57 -12.83
C LEU A 174 -5.22 -8.62 -11.75
N GLY A 175 -6.03 -7.65 -12.14
CA GLY A 175 -6.62 -6.69 -11.22
C GLY A 175 -8.10 -6.54 -11.49
N GLY A 176 -8.87 -6.41 -10.44
CA GLY A 176 -10.30 -6.25 -10.56
C GLY A 176 -11.05 -6.46 -9.26
N LYS A 177 -12.36 -6.46 -9.37
CA LYS A 177 -13.26 -6.67 -8.26
C LYS A 177 -13.37 -8.16 -7.93
N LEU A 178 -12.98 -8.54 -6.72
CA LEU A 178 -13.30 -9.83 -6.12
C LEU A 178 -14.55 -9.66 -5.26
N SER A 179 -15.61 -10.36 -5.63
CA SER A 179 -16.90 -10.29 -4.93
C SER A 179 -17.22 -11.59 -4.21
N THR A 180 -17.61 -11.48 -2.96
CA THR A 180 -18.25 -12.53 -2.18
C THR A 180 -19.66 -12.10 -1.83
N ILE A 181 -20.45 -12.98 -1.18
CA ILE A 181 -21.79 -12.62 -0.71
C ILE A 181 -21.77 -11.46 0.29
N GLU A 182 -20.66 -11.30 1.03
CA GLU A 182 -20.59 -10.38 2.17
C GLU A 182 -19.59 -9.23 1.96
N ARG A 183 -18.71 -9.33 0.95
CA ARG A 183 -17.62 -8.35 0.76
C ARG A 183 -17.19 -8.25 -0.69
N ASP A 184 -17.11 -7.03 -1.16
CA ASP A 184 -16.41 -6.66 -2.37
C ASP A 184 -15.01 -6.13 -2.03
N GLN A 185 -14.03 -6.50 -2.83
CA GLN A 185 -12.67 -5.98 -2.71
C GLN A 185 -12.07 -5.82 -4.10
N PHE A 186 -11.63 -4.61 -4.43
CA PHE A 186 -10.76 -4.42 -5.57
C PHE A 186 -9.33 -4.73 -5.15
N THR A 187 -8.60 -5.52 -5.94
CA THR A 187 -7.20 -5.84 -5.66
C THR A 187 -6.47 -6.34 -6.89
N ALA A 188 -5.15 -6.24 -6.83
CA ALA A 188 -4.26 -6.87 -7.78
C ALA A 188 -3.71 -8.19 -7.23
N PHE A 189 -3.53 -9.18 -8.10
CA PHE A 189 -2.90 -10.46 -7.77
C PHE A 189 -2.10 -11.01 -8.95
N GLY A 190 -1.27 -12.00 -8.68
CA GLY A 190 -0.44 -12.65 -9.69
C GLY A 190 1.06 -12.65 -9.37
N PRO A 191 1.88 -13.23 -10.27
CA PRO A 191 3.33 -13.33 -10.06
C PRO A 191 4.01 -11.97 -9.87
N THR A 192 3.52 -10.94 -10.54
CA THR A 192 4.03 -9.56 -10.43
C THR A 192 3.89 -9.01 -9.01
N VAL A 193 2.75 -9.24 -8.37
CA VAL A 193 2.47 -8.84 -6.99
C VAL A 193 3.38 -9.62 -6.02
N ASN A 194 3.48 -10.93 -6.23
CA ASN A 194 4.31 -11.79 -5.38
C ASN A 194 5.79 -11.39 -5.44
N LEU A 195 6.30 -11.03 -6.62
CA LEU A 195 7.70 -10.60 -6.75
C LEU A 195 7.95 -9.26 -6.04
N ALA A 196 7.03 -8.31 -6.12
CA ALA A 196 7.14 -7.04 -5.40
C ALA A 196 7.24 -7.24 -3.87
N SER A 197 6.39 -8.12 -3.31
CA SER A 197 6.44 -8.48 -1.89
C SER A 197 7.78 -9.11 -1.50
N ARG A 198 8.31 -10.03 -2.31
CA ARG A 198 9.60 -10.67 -2.05
C ARG A 198 10.78 -9.70 -2.13
N LEU A 199 10.73 -8.71 -3.02
CA LEU A 199 11.73 -7.65 -3.09
C LEU A 199 11.70 -6.78 -1.82
N GLU A 200 10.49 -6.50 -1.30
CA GLU A 200 10.33 -5.80 -0.03
C GLU A 200 10.94 -6.62 1.13
N GLU A 201 10.67 -7.93 1.21
CA GLU A 201 11.26 -8.83 2.22
C GLU A 201 12.80 -8.82 2.19
N LYS A 202 13.41 -8.64 1.02
CA LYS A 202 14.88 -8.54 0.84
C LYS A 202 15.44 -7.17 1.16
N ALA A 203 14.64 -6.14 1.11
CA ALA A 203 15.05 -4.79 1.46
C ALA A 203 15.43 -4.71 2.94
N LYS A 204 16.54 -4.03 3.20
CA LYS A 204 16.92 -3.62 4.56
C LYS A 204 16.29 -2.27 4.87
N GLY A 205 16.39 -1.82 6.11
CA GLY A 205 15.89 -0.51 6.49
C GLY A 205 16.37 0.60 5.56
N ASN A 206 15.45 1.45 5.15
CA ASN A 206 15.67 2.57 4.23
C ASN A 206 16.14 2.20 2.82
N GLN A 207 15.98 0.93 2.39
CA GLN A 207 16.25 0.53 1.01
C GLN A 207 14.99 0.52 0.16
N ILE A 208 15.13 0.95 -1.09
CA ILE A 208 14.15 0.79 -2.17
C ILE A 208 14.74 -0.23 -3.15
N ILE A 209 14.12 -1.40 -3.22
CA ILE A 209 14.54 -2.50 -4.09
C ILE A 209 13.57 -2.63 -5.26
N ILE A 210 14.10 -2.68 -6.48
CA ILE A 210 13.29 -2.80 -7.69
C ILE A 210 13.71 -4.03 -8.52
N SER A 211 12.76 -4.58 -9.26
CA SER A 211 13.02 -5.65 -10.24
C SER A 211 13.73 -5.13 -11.49
N GLU A 212 14.22 -6.06 -12.32
CA GLU A 212 14.73 -5.74 -13.66
C GLU A 212 13.61 -5.15 -14.54
N ASN A 213 12.41 -5.73 -14.50
CA ASN A 213 11.26 -5.20 -15.24
C ASN A 213 10.95 -3.74 -14.85
N THR A 214 11.03 -3.40 -13.57
CA THR A 214 10.85 -1.99 -13.15
C THR A 214 11.96 -1.12 -13.72
N LYS A 215 13.21 -1.56 -13.63
CA LYS A 215 14.35 -0.83 -14.20
C LYS A 215 14.18 -0.59 -15.70
N ASP A 216 13.77 -1.59 -16.47
CA ASP A 216 13.59 -1.50 -17.92
C ASP A 216 12.45 -0.55 -18.32
N ASN A 217 11.52 -0.27 -17.40
CA ASN A 217 10.47 0.72 -17.54
C ASN A 217 10.86 2.13 -17.04
N LEU A 218 12.13 2.35 -16.66
CA LEU A 218 12.63 3.68 -16.32
C LEU A 218 13.21 4.35 -17.54
N SER A 219 13.01 5.66 -17.65
CA SER A 219 13.75 6.47 -18.63
C SER A 219 15.24 6.42 -18.33
N GLU A 220 16.08 6.37 -19.35
CA GLU A 220 17.52 6.30 -19.18
C GLU A 220 18.06 7.38 -18.22
N ASN A 221 18.93 6.97 -17.31
CA ASN A 221 19.67 7.84 -16.37
C ASN A 221 18.84 8.66 -15.36
N LYS A 222 17.59 8.34 -15.13
CA LYS A 222 16.76 9.08 -14.16
C LYS A 222 17.12 8.79 -12.70
N PHE A 223 17.56 7.57 -12.41
CA PHE A 223 17.91 7.11 -11.07
C PHE A 223 19.26 6.40 -11.07
N LYS A 224 20.03 6.56 -10.00
CA LYS A 224 21.24 5.76 -9.77
C LYS A 224 20.82 4.40 -9.23
N LEU A 225 21.31 3.34 -9.84
CA LEU A 225 20.97 1.96 -9.50
C LEU A 225 22.22 1.18 -9.13
N LYS A 226 22.14 0.39 -8.07
CA LYS A 226 23.14 -0.58 -7.67
C LYS A 226 22.59 -1.98 -7.94
N THR A 227 23.26 -2.73 -8.79
CA THR A 227 22.91 -4.11 -9.11
C THR A 227 23.22 -5.03 -7.94
N ILE A 228 22.29 -5.93 -7.60
CA ILE A 228 22.45 -6.97 -6.61
C ILE A 228 22.14 -8.31 -7.29
N MET A 229 23.10 -9.24 -7.24
CA MET A 229 22.91 -10.60 -7.77
C MET A 229 22.17 -11.46 -6.76
N VAL A 230 21.23 -12.26 -7.25
CA VAL A 230 20.51 -13.24 -6.44
C VAL A 230 21.43 -14.42 -6.15
N ASP A 231 21.63 -14.75 -4.88
CA ASP A 231 22.40 -15.91 -4.50
C ASP A 231 21.64 -17.24 -4.73
N ALA A 232 22.34 -18.38 -4.64
CA ALA A 232 21.76 -19.68 -4.92
C ALA A 232 20.67 -20.08 -3.92
N ASP A 233 20.79 -19.67 -2.65
CA ASP A 233 19.82 -19.97 -1.60
C ASP A 233 18.54 -19.13 -1.78
N ASP A 234 18.68 -17.89 -2.23
CA ASP A 234 17.58 -17.00 -2.54
C ASP A 234 16.79 -17.46 -3.77
N LYS A 235 17.47 -17.98 -4.82
CA LYS A 235 16.80 -18.55 -6.00
C LYS A 235 15.83 -19.67 -5.66
N ILE A 236 16.21 -20.57 -4.77
CA ILE A 236 15.38 -21.71 -4.38
C ILE A 236 14.14 -21.26 -3.59
N LYS A 237 14.24 -20.20 -2.80
CA LYS A 237 13.20 -19.81 -1.83
C LYS A 237 12.24 -18.74 -2.35
N ALA A 238 12.73 -17.81 -3.15
CA ALA A 238 11.97 -16.59 -3.45
C ALA A 238 12.08 -16.09 -4.89
N PHE A 239 13.19 -16.36 -5.58
CA PHE A 239 13.55 -15.73 -6.85
C PHE A 239 13.89 -16.73 -7.94
N GLU A 240 13.07 -17.77 -8.08
CA GLU A 240 13.30 -18.89 -9.04
C GLU A 240 13.56 -18.41 -10.48
N TYR A 241 12.96 -17.27 -10.85
CA TYR A 241 12.96 -16.76 -12.22
C TYR A 241 13.73 -15.45 -12.43
N ILE A 242 14.46 -14.96 -11.40
CA ILE A 242 15.27 -13.74 -11.53
C ILE A 242 16.72 -14.00 -11.11
N ASP A 243 17.65 -13.36 -11.81
CA ASP A 243 19.08 -13.47 -11.53
C ASP A 243 19.63 -12.26 -10.75
N ARG A 244 18.91 -11.14 -10.79
CA ARG A 244 19.33 -9.89 -10.19
C ARG A 244 18.15 -8.97 -9.88
N TYR A 245 18.37 -8.06 -8.98
CA TYR A 245 17.50 -6.93 -8.66
C TYR A 245 18.35 -5.70 -8.38
N TYR A 246 17.73 -4.55 -8.15
CA TYR A 246 18.44 -3.28 -8.07
C TYR A 246 18.03 -2.50 -6.83
N GLU A 247 19.02 -1.90 -6.16
CA GLU A 247 18.80 -0.90 -5.12
C GLU A 247 18.80 0.49 -5.79
N VAL A 248 17.76 1.28 -5.53
CA VAL A 248 17.67 2.67 -5.99
C VAL A 248 18.40 3.54 -4.99
N LEU A 249 19.38 4.29 -5.47
CA LEU A 249 20.19 5.19 -4.64
C LEU A 249 19.66 6.61 -4.74
N GLY A 250 19.50 7.28 -3.59
CA GLY A 250 19.08 8.68 -3.49
C GLY A 250 20.13 9.68 -3.98
#